data_5e75670e0657b51c40e7b894e94b9e2d
#
_entry.id   5e75670e0657b51c40e7b894e94b9e2d
#
_cell.length_a   1.000
_cell.length_b   1.000
_cell.length_c   1.000
_cell.angle_alpha   90.00
_cell.angle_beta   90.00
_cell.angle_gamma   90.00
#
_symmetry.space_group_name_H-M   'P 1'
#
loop_
_entity.id
_entity.type
_entity.pdbx_description
1 polymer ?
#
loop_
_entity_poly.entity_id
_entity_poly.type
_entity_poly.pdbx_seq_one_letter_code
_entity_poly.pdbx_strand_id
1 'polypeptide(L)'
;MTDTIDKSPVALVIGAGDATGGAIARRFAREGLQVCATRRHADKLEPLLAQIRAAGGVAHGFGSDARDEDAVVALVERIEATIGPIKVLVFNVGANAPSSILQETARRYTKIWEMACLAGFLNGREVARRMVGRSGDGHKGTILFTGATASLRGSANFAAFAGAKHALRALAQSMARELGPQGIHVAHVVIDGGIDTAFIRDNFPERYALKSQEGILNPDHIADQYWMLHQQPRDAWTHELDLRPWIEKF
;
A
#
# COMPACT_ATOMS: atom_id res chain seq x y z
N MET A 1 -31.92 -11.86 20.50
CA MET A 1 -31.66 -11.72 19.04
C MET A 1 -30.40 -10.88 18.95
N THR A 2 -29.26 -11.49 18.73
CA THR A 2 -28.01 -10.77 18.48
C THR A 2 -28.07 -10.28 17.03
N ASP A 3 -28.22 -8.99 16.84
CA ASP A 3 -28.06 -8.35 15.55
C ASP A 3 -26.66 -8.74 15.01
N THR A 4 -26.63 -9.72 14.13
CA THR A 4 -25.49 -9.95 13.26
C THR A 4 -25.44 -8.79 12.29
N ILE A 5 -24.72 -7.73 12.67
CA ILE A 5 -24.35 -6.67 11.74
C ILE A 5 -23.59 -7.36 10.62
N ASP A 6 -24.20 -7.41 9.45
CA ASP A 6 -23.53 -7.87 8.24
C ASP A 6 -22.43 -6.85 7.93
N LYS A 7 -21.22 -7.16 8.44
CA LYS A 7 -20.09 -6.24 8.36
C LYS A 7 -19.50 -6.34 6.96
N SER A 8 -19.77 -5.34 6.13
CA SER A 8 -19.17 -5.22 4.79
C SER A 8 -17.63 -5.30 4.85
N PRO A 9 -17.00 -5.91 3.83
CA PRO A 9 -15.54 -6.10 3.82
C PRO A 9 -14.79 -4.78 3.81
N VAL A 10 -13.60 -4.78 4.45
CA VAL A 10 -12.75 -3.61 4.62
C VAL A 10 -11.53 -3.67 3.71
N ALA A 11 -11.19 -2.53 3.09
CA ALA A 11 -9.88 -2.24 2.51
C ALA A 11 -9.08 -1.36 3.48
N LEU A 12 -8.04 -1.91 4.09
CA LEU A 12 -7.10 -1.17 4.93
C LEU A 12 -5.94 -0.62 4.10
N VAL A 13 -5.84 0.70 4.01
CA VAL A 13 -4.78 1.39 3.25
C VAL A 13 -3.81 2.06 4.22
N ILE A 14 -2.62 1.48 4.37
CA ILE A 14 -1.53 2.04 5.18
C ILE A 14 -0.74 3.03 4.32
N GLY A 15 -0.72 4.30 4.73
CA GLY A 15 -0.11 5.37 3.95
C GLY A 15 -1.06 5.93 2.87
N ALA A 16 -2.32 6.19 3.26
CA ALA A 16 -3.32 6.82 2.41
C ALA A 16 -3.03 8.32 2.25
N GLY A 17 -1.99 8.63 1.46
CA GLY A 17 -1.61 10.00 1.11
C GLY A 17 -2.44 10.57 -0.03
N ASP A 18 -2.07 11.78 -0.47
CA ASP A 18 -2.87 12.56 -1.44
C ASP A 18 -2.74 12.04 -2.89
N ALA A 19 -1.77 11.15 -3.15
CA ALA A 19 -1.53 10.54 -4.46
C ALA A 19 -1.98 9.07 -4.50
N THR A 20 -1.05 8.14 -4.72
CA THR A 20 -1.32 6.70 -4.92
C THR A 20 -2.21 6.10 -3.84
N GLY A 21 -1.87 6.31 -2.55
CA GLY A 21 -2.66 5.73 -1.44
C GLY A 21 -4.09 6.27 -1.38
N GLY A 22 -4.28 7.56 -1.68
CA GLY A 22 -5.62 8.16 -1.76
C GLY A 22 -6.42 7.68 -2.97
N ALA A 23 -5.76 7.53 -4.13
CA ALA A 23 -6.39 6.98 -5.34
C ALA A 23 -6.85 5.54 -5.11
N ILE A 24 -6.00 4.71 -4.49
CA ILE A 24 -6.36 3.33 -4.12
C ILE A 24 -7.55 3.32 -3.16
N ALA A 25 -7.54 4.16 -2.12
CA ALA A 25 -8.64 4.27 -1.17
C ALA A 25 -9.97 4.61 -1.87
N ARG A 26 -9.98 5.63 -2.75
CA ARG A 26 -11.15 6.00 -3.55
C ARG A 26 -11.60 4.85 -4.46
N ARG A 27 -10.65 4.15 -5.10
CA ARG A 27 -10.99 3.04 -5.99
C ARG A 27 -11.71 1.92 -5.24
N PHE A 28 -11.16 1.43 -4.14
CA PHE A 28 -11.79 0.37 -3.35
C PHE A 28 -13.14 0.80 -2.76
N ALA A 29 -13.30 2.08 -2.37
CA ALA A 29 -14.58 2.61 -1.91
C ALA A 29 -15.64 2.58 -3.01
N ARG A 30 -15.31 2.94 -4.25
CA ARG A 30 -16.22 2.86 -5.42
C ARG A 30 -16.71 1.44 -5.71
N GLU A 31 -15.92 0.46 -5.34
CA GLU A 31 -16.24 -0.96 -5.51
C GLU A 31 -17.00 -1.56 -4.32
N GLY A 32 -17.43 -0.72 -3.38
CA GLY A 32 -18.30 -1.09 -2.27
C GLY A 32 -17.60 -1.59 -1.00
N LEU A 33 -16.26 -1.54 -0.92
CA LEU A 33 -15.57 -1.84 0.32
C LEU A 33 -15.61 -0.63 1.26
N GLN A 34 -15.72 -0.90 2.57
CA GLN A 34 -15.42 0.13 3.56
C GLN A 34 -13.93 0.40 3.57
N VAL A 35 -13.53 1.67 3.50
CA VAL A 35 -12.11 2.03 3.49
C VAL A 35 -11.67 2.46 4.88
N CYS A 36 -10.64 1.80 5.41
CA CYS A 36 -9.89 2.25 6.58
C CYS A 36 -8.56 2.84 6.11
N ALA A 37 -8.46 4.17 6.13
CA ALA A 37 -7.29 4.91 5.69
C ALA A 37 -6.40 5.28 6.88
N THR A 38 -5.07 5.11 6.76
CA THR A 38 -4.14 5.46 7.85
C THR A 38 -3.05 6.43 7.41
N ARG A 39 -2.72 7.34 8.31
CA ARG A 39 -1.53 8.21 8.30
C ARG A 39 -1.06 8.42 9.75
N ARG A 40 0.18 8.87 9.95
CA ARG A 40 0.65 9.25 11.31
C ARG A 40 -0.19 10.37 11.94
N HIS A 41 -0.68 11.30 11.12
CA HIS A 41 -1.53 12.41 11.51
C HIS A 41 -2.91 12.21 10.89
N ALA A 42 -3.90 11.86 11.71
CA ALA A 42 -5.26 11.55 11.26
C ALA A 42 -5.99 12.74 10.63
N ASP A 43 -5.70 13.96 11.12
CA ASP A 43 -6.24 15.23 10.62
C ASP A 43 -6.02 15.42 9.11
N LYS A 44 -4.88 14.91 8.61
CA LYS A 44 -4.54 14.98 7.17
C LYS A 44 -5.31 14.00 6.29
N LEU A 45 -6.16 13.15 6.86
CA LEU A 45 -7.00 12.22 6.11
C LEU A 45 -8.35 12.84 5.72
N GLU A 46 -8.81 13.86 6.44
CA GLU A 46 -10.18 14.38 6.28
C GLU A 46 -10.53 14.78 4.84
N PRO A 47 -9.66 15.44 4.04
CA PRO A 47 -9.98 15.72 2.65
C PRO A 47 -10.28 14.48 1.81
N LEU A 48 -9.52 13.38 2.02
CA LEU A 48 -9.73 12.10 1.34
C LEU A 48 -11.04 11.44 1.80
N LEU A 49 -11.28 11.43 3.13
CA LEU A 49 -12.49 10.83 3.70
C LEU A 49 -13.75 11.55 3.23
N ALA A 50 -13.71 12.89 3.18
CA ALA A 50 -14.80 13.70 2.67
C ALA A 50 -15.07 13.42 1.19
N GLN A 51 -14.04 13.27 0.34
CA GLN A 51 -14.19 12.90 -1.07
C GLN A 51 -14.88 11.54 -1.23
N ILE A 52 -14.45 10.53 -0.45
CA ILE A 52 -15.04 9.19 -0.52
C ILE A 52 -16.51 9.23 -0.09
N ARG A 53 -16.82 9.91 1.02
CA ARG A 53 -18.21 10.04 1.53
C ARG A 53 -19.11 10.81 0.56
N ALA A 54 -18.61 11.88 -0.05
CA ALA A 54 -19.35 12.65 -1.05
C ALA A 54 -19.68 11.83 -2.31
N ALA A 55 -18.85 10.83 -2.63
CA ALA A 55 -19.08 9.86 -3.69
C ALA A 55 -19.98 8.66 -3.26
N GLY A 56 -20.56 8.69 -2.05
CA GLY A 56 -21.42 7.62 -1.53
C GLY A 56 -20.69 6.45 -0.89
N GLY A 57 -19.35 6.49 -0.76
CA GLY A 57 -18.56 5.46 -0.13
C GLY A 57 -18.47 5.61 1.39
N VAL A 58 -18.02 4.53 2.07
CA VAL A 58 -17.79 4.52 3.52
C VAL A 58 -16.30 4.57 3.80
N ALA A 59 -15.87 5.55 4.61
CA ALA A 59 -14.46 5.72 4.93
C ALA A 59 -14.22 6.14 6.38
N HIS A 60 -13.22 5.53 7.00
CA HIS A 60 -12.75 5.74 8.36
C HIS A 60 -11.28 6.13 8.35
N GLY A 61 -10.89 7.14 9.13
CA GLY A 61 -9.52 7.62 9.23
C GLY A 61 -8.88 7.26 10.57
N PHE A 62 -7.62 6.81 10.55
CA PHE A 62 -6.88 6.46 11.74
C PHE A 62 -5.49 7.09 11.75
N GLY A 63 -5.13 7.72 12.88
CA GLY A 63 -3.75 8.07 13.20
C GLY A 63 -3.02 6.83 13.71
N SER A 64 -1.98 6.38 13.01
CA SER A 64 -1.18 5.23 13.42
C SER A 64 0.24 5.34 12.87
N ASP A 65 1.22 5.01 13.70
CA ASP A 65 2.59 4.79 13.22
C ASP A 65 2.74 3.32 12.80
N ALA A 66 2.85 3.10 11.51
CA ALA A 66 2.95 1.75 10.94
C ALA A 66 4.21 0.96 11.40
N ARG A 67 5.16 1.62 12.08
CA ARG A 67 6.39 1.03 12.63
C ARG A 67 6.24 0.59 14.09
N ASP A 68 5.19 1.02 14.76
CA ASP A 68 4.89 0.67 16.13
C ASP A 68 4.02 -0.60 16.15
N GLU A 69 4.58 -1.69 16.67
CA GLU A 69 3.92 -2.99 16.67
C GLU A 69 2.60 -2.97 17.47
N ASP A 70 2.62 -2.36 18.66
CA ASP A 70 1.43 -2.30 19.52
C ASP A 70 0.32 -1.45 18.88
N ALA A 71 0.69 -0.34 18.23
CA ALA A 71 -0.24 0.50 17.49
C ALA A 71 -0.85 -0.25 16.28
N VAL A 72 -0.07 -1.07 15.58
CA VAL A 72 -0.55 -1.90 14.46
C VAL A 72 -1.51 -2.97 14.95
N VAL A 73 -1.17 -3.69 16.01
CA VAL A 73 -2.04 -4.72 16.61
C VAL A 73 -3.37 -4.10 17.03
N ALA A 74 -3.33 -3.02 17.82
CA ALA A 74 -4.53 -2.34 18.29
C ALA A 74 -5.42 -1.80 17.15
N LEU A 75 -4.80 -1.27 16.08
CA LEU A 75 -5.52 -0.80 14.90
C LEU A 75 -6.27 -1.94 14.20
N VAL A 76 -5.58 -3.05 13.92
CA VAL A 76 -6.18 -4.19 13.23
C VAL A 76 -7.29 -4.81 14.07
N GLU A 77 -7.08 -4.98 15.38
CA GLU A 77 -8.10 -5.46 16.32
C GLU A 77 -9.35 -4.56 16.30
N ARG A 78 -9.15 -3.26 16.41
CA ARG A 78 -10.24 -2.29 16.40
C ARG A 78 -11.05 -2.37 15.10
N ILE A 79 -10.39 -2.42 13.93
CA ILE A 79 -11.09 -2.50 12.64
C ILE A 79 -11.91 -3.79 12.54
N GLU A 80 -11.30 -4.94 12.84
CA GLU A 80 -11.99 -6.23 12.79
C GLU A 80 -13.18 -6.30 13.77
N ALA A 81 -13.04 -5.72 14.96
CA ALA A 81 -14.08 -5.74 15.99
C ALA A 81 -15.24 -4.78 15.69
N THR A 82 -14.95 -3.56 15.19
CA THR A 82 -15.94 -2.47 15.17
C THR A 82 -16.41 -2.06 13.78
N ILE A 83 -15.66 -2.39 12.70
CA ILE A 83 -15.98 -1.96 11.34
C ILE A 83 -16.33 -3.16 10.48
N GLY A 84 -15.39 -4.10 10.31
CA GLY A 84 -15.61 -5.29 9.51
C GLY A 84 -14.33 -6.06 9.20
N PRO A 85 -14.44 -7.22 8.53
CA PRO A 85 -13.30 -8.05 8.21
C PRO A 85 -12.40 -7.38 7.15
N ILE A 86 -11.10 -7.29 7.44
CA ILE A 86 -10.11 -6.72 6.51
C ILE A 86 -9.89 -7.71 5.36
N LYS A 87 -10.52 -7.46 4.22
CA LYS A 87 -10.37 -8.29 3.00
C LYS A 87 -9.18 -7.87 2.15
N VAL A 88 -8.78 -6.61 2.24
CA VAL A 88 -7.63 -6.08 1.50
C VAL A 88 -6.75 -5.29 2.44
N LEU A 89 -5.45 -5.58 2.42
CA LEU A 89 -4.41 -4.71 2.94
C LEU A 89 -3.62 -4.12 1.78
N VAL A 90 -3.48 -2.81 1.75
CA VAL A 90 -2.52 -2.11 0.88
C VAL A 90 -1.48 -1.41 1.75
N PHE A 91 -0.24 -1.87 1.66
CA PHE A 91 0.88 -1.19 2.30
C PHE A 91 1.57 -0.27 1.30
N ASN A 92 1.33 1.04 1.45
CA ASN A 92 1.80 2.09 0.53
C ASN A 92 2.68 3.12 1.25
N VAL A 93 3.57 2.65 2.14
CA VAL A 93 4.52 3.52 2.83
C VAL A 93 5.87 3.49 2.12
N GLY A 94 6.48 4.66 1.96
CA GLY A 94 7.80 4.82 1.39
C GLY A 94 8.55 5.98 2.04
N ALA A 95 9.86 5.98 1.88
CA ALA A 95 10.76 7.01 2.36
C ALA A 95 11.78 7.32 1.28
N ASN A 96 11.32 7.92 0.18
CA ASN A 96 12.19 8.36 -0.91
C ASN A 96 12.95 9.63 -0.48
N ALA A 97 14.14 9.44 0.11
CA ALA A 97 14.98 10.52 0.59
C ALA A 97 16.42 10.31 0.11
N PRO A 98 16.87 11.05 -0.94
CA PRO A 98 18.20 10.89 -1.49
C PRO A 98 19.29 11.34 -0.49
N SER A 99 20.41 10.61 -0.48
CA SER A 99 21.63 10.93 0.26
C SER A 99 22.83 10.22 -0.37
N SER A 100 23.94 10.96 -0.51
CA SER A 100 25.20 10.31 -0.89
C SER A 100 25.59 9.23 0.11
N ILE A 101 26.14 8.12 -0.36
CA ILE A 101 26.59 7.02 0.51
C ILE A 101 27.62 7.48 1.55
N LEU A 102 28.43 8.49 1.21
CA LEU A 102 29.44 9.05 2.11
C LEU A 102 28.84 9.97 3.20
N GLN A 103 27.62 10.45 3.01
CA GLN A 103 26.92 11.33 3.93
C GLN A 103 25.75 10.62 4.65
N GLU A 104 25.40 9.40 4.23
CA GLU A 104 24.33 8.64 4.83
C GLU A 104 24.71 8.22 6.26
N THR A 105 23.80 8.41 7.20
CA THR A 105 24.01 8.04 8.60
C THR A 105 23.30 6.72 8.93
N ALA A 106 23.88 5.94 9.84
CA ALA A 106 23.24 4.71 10.33
C ALA A 106 21.81 4.98 10.84
N ARG A 107 21.60 6.06 11.57
CA ARG A 107 20.28 6.46 12.08
C ARG A 107 19.26 6.69 10.96
N ARG A 108 19.65 7.39 9.88
CA ARG A 108 18.75 7.66 8.75
C ARG A 108 18.50 6.41 7.92
N TYR A 109 19.55 5.63 7.67
CA TYR A 109 19.45 4.34 6.97
C TYR A 109 18.46 3.41 7.67
N THR A 110 18.60 3.22 9.00
CA THR A 110 17.70 2.41 9.82
C THR A 110 16.26 2.94 9.78
N LYS A 111 16.06 4.26 9.93
CA LYS A 111 14.71 4.84 9.86
C LYS A 111 14.01 4.62 8.52
N ILE A 112 14.75 4.67 7.41
CA ILE A 112 14.20 4.40 6.07
C ILE A 112 13.81 2.92 5.96
N TRP A 113 14.64 2.02 6.49
CA TRP A 113 14.35 0.59 6.53
C TRP A 113 13.12 0.27 7.40
N GLU A 114 13.04 0.87 8.58
CA GLU A 114 11.88 0.75 9.47
C GLU A 114 10.58 1.17 8.78
N MET A 115 10.60 2.30 8.05
CA MET A 115 9.41 2.81 7.36
C MET A 115 9.01 1.96 6.16
N ALA A 116 9.96 1.54 5.34
CA ALA A 116 9.65 0.91 4.06
C ALA A 116 9.62 -0.63 4.10
N CYS A 117 10.25 -1.26 5.10
CA CYS A 117 10.30 -2.72 5.23
C CYS A 117 9.68 -3.21 6.53
N LEU A 118 10.19 -2.81 7.71
CA LEU A 118 9.67 -3.29 9.00
C LEU A 118 8.18 -3.00 9.15
N ALA A 119 7.75 -1.79 8.82
CA ALA A 119 6.33 -1.44 8.85
C ALA A 119 5.49 -2.34 7.92
N GLY A 120 6.02 -2.72 6.75
CA GLY A 120 5.37 -3.68 5.85
C GLY A 120 5.20 -5.05 6.48
N PHE A 121 6.24 -5.53 7.17
CA PHE A 121 6.19 -6.78 7.92
C PHE A 121 5.15 -6.74 9.03
N LEU A 122 5.16 -5.73 9.90
CA LEU A 122 4.24 -5.62 11.03
C LEU A 122 2.77 -5.63 10.57
N ASN A 123 2.43 -4.78 9.62
CA ASN A 123 1.07 -4.67 9.10
C ASN A 123 0.66 -5.93 8.31
N GLY A 124 1.55 -6.43 7.45
CA GLY A 124 1.29 -7.64 6.66
C GLY A 124 1.07 -8.87 7.54
N ARG A 125 1.92 -9.08 8.54
CA ARG A 125 1.81 -10.19 9.50
C ARG A 125 0.52 -10.13 10.29
N GLU A 126 0.18 -8.97 10.86
CA GLU A 126 -0.98 -8.87 11.73
C GLU A 126 -2.29 -9.07 10.97
N VAL A 127 -2.41 -8.48 9.76
CA VAL A 127 -3.57 -8.71 8.91
C VAL A 127 -3.63 -10.17 8.42
N ALA A 128 -2.49 -10.77 8.06
CA ALA A 128 -2.44 -12.18 7.66
C ALA A 128 -2.96 -13.11 8.77
N ARG A 129 -2.61 -12.87 10.04
CA ARG A 129 -3.12 -13.63 11.21
C ARG A 129 -4.64 -13.63 11.25
N ARG A 130 -5.29 -12.48 11.01
CA ARG A 130 -6.75 -12.36 10.97
C ARG A 130 -7.34 -13.09 9.76
N MET A 131 -6.71 -12.96 8.58
CA MET A 131 -7.17 -13.63 7.36
C MET A 131 -7.08 -15.16 7.45
N VAL A 132 -5.96 -15.70 7.97
CA VAL A 132 -5.76 -17.16 8.13
C VAL A 132 -6.82 -17.76 9.04
N GLY A 133 -7.17 -17.09 10.12
CA GLY A 133 -8.16 -17.56 11.09
C GLY A 133 -9.60 -17.62 10.58
N ARG A 134 -9.89 -17.14 9.36
CA ARG A 134 -11.25 -17.18 8.80
C ARG A 134 -11.60 -18.57 8.29
N SER A 135 -12.84 -18.97 8.53
CA SER A 135 -13.39 -20.22 8.02
C SER A 135 -13.55 -20.21 6.49
N GLY A 136 -13.56 -21.41 5.89
CA GLY A 136 -13.76 -21.64 4.45
C GLY A 136 -12.46 -21.77 3.67
N ASP A 137 -12.55 -22.46 2.52
CA ASP A 137 -11.41 -22.80 1.66
C ASP A 137 -11.25 -21.83 0.47
N GLY A 138 -12.03 -20.74 0.47
CA GLY A 138 -12.04 -19.74 -0.59
C GLY A 138 -10.92 -18.73 -0.49
N HIS A 139 -11.04 -17.62 -1.28
CA HIS A 139 -10.19 -16.45 -1.20
C HIS A 139 -10.43 -15.72 0.13
N LYS A 140 -9.48 -15.79 1.05
CA LYS A 140 -9.58 -15.21 2.40
C LYS A 140 -9.24 -13.74 2.44
N GLY A 141 -8.38 -13.26 1.55
CA GLY A 141 -7.99 -11.85 1.45
C GLY A 141 -6.82 -11.60 0.52
N THR A 142 -6.50 -10.32 0.33
CA THR A 142 -5.40 -9.84 -0.53
C THR A 142 -4.49 -8.90 0.25
N ILE A 143 -3.18 -9.08 0.13
CA ILE A 143 -2.15 -8.21 0.70
C ILE A 143 -1.29 -7.67 -0.44
N LEU A 144 -1.27 -6.34 -0.60
CA LEU A 144 -0.59 -5.66 -1.70
C LEU A 144 0.50 -4.75 -1.12
N PHE A 145 1.75 -5.00 -1.52
CA PHE A 145 2.90 -4.17 -1.13
C PHE A 145 3.28 -3.26 -2.27
N THR A 146 3.32 -1.95 -2.02
CA THR A 146 3.78 -0.96 -2.99
C THR A 146 5.31 -0.95 -3.04
N GLY A 147 5.84 -1.40 -4.15
CA GLY A 147 7.23 -1.30 -4.52
C GLY A 147 7.58 0.00 -5.24
N ALA A 148 8.76 0.02 -5.82
CA ALA A 148 9.29 1.14 -6.62
C ALA A 148 10.38 0.62 -7.54
N THR A 149 10.91 1.46 -8.46
CA THR A 149 12.19 1.22 -9.17
C THR A 149 13.27 0.67 -8.22
N ALA A 150 13.31 1.25 -7.01
CA ALA A 150 14.23 0.87 -5.94
C ALA A 150 14.03 -0.55 -5.38
N SER A 151 12.96 -1.25 -5.73
CA SER A 151 12.77 -2.67 -5.43
C SER A 151 13.53 -3.60 -6.38
N LEU A 152 13.96 -3.08 -7.54
CA LEU A 152 14.60 -3.84 -8.62
C LEU A 152 16.08 -3.51 -8.79
N ARG A 153 16.44 -2.23 -8.57
CA ARG A 153 17.80 -1.74 -8.74
C ARG A 153 18.17 -0.63 -7.79
N GLY A 154 19.41 -0.57 -7.36
CA GLY A 154 19.99 0.56 -6.64
C GLY A 154 20.35 1.70 -7.60
N SER A 155 20.16 2.93 -7.16
CA SER A 155 20.60 4.13 -7.87
C SER A 155 21.52 4.96 -6.99
N ALA A 156 22.38 5.77 -7.59
CA ALA A 156 23.21 6.72 -6.84
C ALA A 156 22.34 7.58 -5.92
N ASN A 157 22.77 7.80 -4.71
CA ASN A 157 22.07 8.53 -3.64
C ASN A 157 20.83 7.85 -3.05
N PHE A 158 20.50 6.61 -3.39
CA PHE A 158 19.29 5.93 -2.90
C PHE A 158 19.60 4.61 -2.17
N ALA A 159 20.80 4.44 -1.61
CA ALA A 159 21.21 3.19 -0.99
C ALA A 159 20.25 2.70 0.11
N ALA A 160 19.84 3.58 1.02
CA ALA A 160 18.92 3.23 2.11
C ALA A 160 17.52 2.85 1.58
N PHE A 161 16.99 3.63 0.64
CA PHE A 161 15.68 3.37 0.06
C PHE A 161 15.66 2.09 -0.79
N ALA A 162 16.71 1.86 -1.61
CA ALA A 162 16.81 0.66 -2.41
C ALA A 162 16.96 -0.59 -1.53
N GLY A 163 17.81 -0.55 -0.51
CA GLY A 163 17.94 -1.65 0.46
C GLY A 163 16.62 -2.00 1.13
N ALA A 164 15.87 -1.00 1.58
CA ALA A 164 14.58 -1.21 2.22
C ALA A 164 13.49 -1.75 1.26
N LYS A 165 13.44 -1.27 0.01
CA LYS A 165 12.46 -1.73 -0.99
C LYS A 165 12.79 -3.11 -1.55
N HIS A 166 14.07 -3.50 -1.68
CA HIS A 166 14.46 -4.87 -1.98
C HIS A 166 14.05 -5.82 -0.83
N ALA A 167 14.26 -5.41 0.43
CA ALA A 167 13.83 -6.18 1.58
C ALA A 167 12.30 -6.36 1.62
N LEU A 168 11.52 -5.31 1.33
CA LEU A 168 10.06 -5.41 1.22
C LEU A 168 9.62 -6.37 0.10
N ARG A 169 10.31 -6.36 -1.05
CA ARG A 169 10.05 -7.31 -2.15
C ARG A 169 10.31 -8.75 -1.71
N ALA A 170 11.43 -9.00 -1.02
CA ALA A 170 11.75 -10.33 -0.49
C ALA A 170 10.73 -10.80 0.55
N LEU A 171 10.25 -9.90 1.43
CA LEU A 171 9.16 -10.16 2.37
C LEU A 171 7.89 -10.58 1.63
N ALA A 172 7.48 -9.84 0.61
CA ALA A 172 6.29 -10.15 -0.18
C ALA A 172 6.39 -11.54 -0.85
N GLN A 173 7.60 -11.90 -1.35
CA GLN A 173 7.87 -13.22 -1.93
C GLN A 173 7.72 -14.36 -0.91
N SER A 174 8.23 -14.18 0.30
CA SER A 174 8.09 -15.17 1.38
C SER A 174 6.64 -15.32 1.80
N MET A 175 5.95 -14.19 2.04
CA MET A 175 4.53 -14.21 2.42
C MET A 175 3.64 -14.82 1.33
N ALA A 176 3.91 -14.58 0.05
CA ALA A 176 3.13 -15.18 -1.04
C ALA A 176 3.23 -16.71 -1.04
N ARG A 177 4.45 -17.26 -0.82
CA ARG A 177 4.66 -18.72 -0.78
C ARG A 177 4.02 -19.37 0.45
N GLU A 178 4.09 -18.71 1.59
CA GLU A 178 3.57 -19.22 2.85
C GLU A 178 2.05 -19.11 2.94
N LEU A 179 1.48 -17.99 2.50
CA LEU A 179 0.06 -17.66 2.68
C LEU A 179 -0.82 -18.02 1.47
N GLY A 180 -0.24 -18.16 0.28
CA GLY A 180 -0.96 -18.56 -0.93
C GLY A 180 -1.72 -19.87 -0.75
N PRO A 181 -1.09 -20.96 -0.25
CA PRO A 181 -1.80 -22.22 0.04
C PRO A 181 -2.93 -22.07 1.07
N GLN A 182 -2.91 -21.04 1.89
CA GLN A 182 -3.93 -20.72 2.89
C GLN A 182 -5.05 -19.81 2.37
N GLY A 183 -5.06 -19.50 1.05
CA GLY A 183 -6.11 -18.72 0.40
C GLY A 183 -5.90 -17.20 0.48
N ILE A 184 -4.71 -16.72 0.75
CA ILE A 184 -4.38 -15.28 0.79
C ILE A 184 -3.51 -14.91 -0.42
N HIS A 185 -4.00 -13.99 -1.24
CA HIS A 185 -3.26 -13.45 -2.37
C HIS A 185 -2.26 -12.39 -1.88
N VAL A 186 -0.97 -12.60 -2.08
CA VAL A 186 0.06 -11.61 -1.75
C VAL A 186 0.78 -11.17 -3.03
N ALA A 187 0.72 -9.86 -3.33
CA ALA A 187 1.39 -9.29 -4.49
C ALA A 187 2.25 -8.07 -4.14
N HIS A 188 3.29 -7.88 -4.95
CA HIS A 188 4.21 -6.76 -4.91
C HIS A 188 4.04 -5.95 -6.20
N VAL A 189 3.73 -4.65 -6.08
CA VAL A 189 3.48 -3.75 -7.22
C VAL A 189 4.65 -2.80 -7.36
N VAL A 190 5.46 -3.00 -8.38
CA VAL A 190 6.58 -2.11 -8.72
C VAL A 190 6.03 -0.87 -9.44
N ILE A 191 6.18 0.29 -8.82
CA ILE A 191 5.87 1.58 -9.46
C ILE A 191 7.19 2.14 -10.00
N ASP A 192 7.47 1.88 -11.29
CA ASP A 192 8.73 2.27 -11.93
C ASP A 192 8.53 3.52 -12.79
N GLY A 193 8.65 4.67 -12.16
CA GLY A 193 8.54 5.98 -12.83
C GLY A 193 8.10 7.10 -11.91
N GLY A 194 8.03 8.31 -12.44
CA GLY A 194 7.45 9.47 -11.76
C GLY A 194 5.94 9.31 -11.63
N ILE A 195 5.39 9.64 -10.48
CA ILE A 195 3.93 9.64 -10.24
C ILE A 195 3.43 11.08 -10.30
N ASP A 196 2.28 11.32 -10.91
CA ASP A 196 1.62 12.63 -10.94
C ASP A 196 1.25 13.09 -9.53
N THR A 197 2.11 13.89 -8.95
CA THR A 197 1.98 14.41 -7.58
C THR A 197 2.42 15.86 -7.52
N ALA A 198 1.92 16.61 -6.52
CA ALA A 198 2.41 17.96 -6.24
C ALA A 198 3.94 17.97 -6.02
N PHE A 199 4.47 16.94 -5.33
CA PHE A 199 5.91 16.80 -5.11
C PHE A 199 6.70 16.74 -6.41
N ILE A 200 6.27 15.94 -7.40
CA ILE A 200 6.95 15.86 -8.71
C ILE A 200 6.79 17.17 -9.47
N ARG A 201 5.60 17.77 -9.46
CA ARG A 201 5.36 19.07 -10.10
C ARG A 201 6.27 20.15 -9.58
N ASP A 202 6.41 20.25 -8.26
CA ASP A 202 7.09 21.37 -7.60
C ASP A 202 8.62 21.18 -7.55
N ASN A 203 9.12 19.95 -7.56
CA ASN A 203 10.55 19.66 -7.43
C ASN A 203 11.22 19.13 -8.71
N PHE A 204 10.43 18.64 -9.68
CA PHE A 204 10.93 18.06 -10.95
C PHE A 204 10.07 18.51 -12.14
N PRO A 205 10.01 19.84 -12.44
CA PRO A 205 9.10 20.39 -13.44
C PRO A 205 9.31 19.81 -14.85
N GLU A 206 10.56 19.53 -15.23
CA GLU A 206 10.87 18.91 -16.52
C GLU A 206 10.26 17.50 -16.63
N ARG A 207 10.36 16.71 -15.54
CA ARG A 207 9.72 15.38 -15.48
C ARG A 207 8.20 15.51 -15.45
N TYR A 208 7.68 16.51 -14.76
CA TYR A 208 6.23 16.76 -14.69
C TYR A 208 5.66 17.16 -16.06
N ALA A 209 6.43 17.89 -16.88
CA ALA A 209 6.01 18.26 -18.25
C ALA A 209 5.71 17.05 -19.13
N LEU A 210 6.29 15.88 -18.85
CA LEU A 210 6.00 14.64 -19.58
C LEU A 210 4.57 14.11 -19.34
N LYS A 211 3.83 14.68 -18.38
CA LYS A 211 2.43 14.32 -18.10
C LYS A 211 1.55 14.43 -19.34
N SER A 212 1.74 15.48 -20.15
CA SER A 212 0.98 15.70 -21.39
C SER A 212 1.18 14.62 -22.46
N GLN A 213 2.23 13.81 -22.32
CA GLN A 213 2.61 12.71 -23.21
C GLN A 213 2.44 11.34 -22.50
N GLU A 214 1.70 11.28 -21.39
CA GLU A 214 1.56 10.07 -20.56
C GLU A 214 2.91 9.52 -20.05
N GLY A 215 3.91 10.39 -19.91
CA GLY A 215 5.27 10.04 -19.47
C GLY A 215 5.49 9.99 -17.98
N ILE A 216 4.42 10.19 -17.17
CA ILE A 216 4.39 9.93 -15.73
C ILE A 216 3.11 9.17 -15.38
N LEU A 217 3.18 8.39 -14.29
CA LEU A 217 2.08 7.54 -13.85
C LEU A 217 0.93 8.34 -13.24
N ASN A 218 -0.28 8.08 -13.70
CA ASN A 218 -1.51 8.61 -13.09
C ASN A 218 -1.87 7.75 -11.86
N PRO A 219 -2.07 8.34 -10.66
CA PRO A 219 -2.47 7.62 -9.46
C PRO A 219 -3.75 6.79 -9.60
N ASP A 220 -4.74 7.28 -10.35
CA ASP A 220 -5.99 6.55 -10.54
C ASP A 220 -5.79 5.32 -11.45
N HIS A 221 -4.94 5.40 -12.48
CA HIS A 221 -4.57 4.23 -13.30
C HIS A 221 -3.76 3.20 -12.49
N ILE A 222 -2.91 3.66 -11.57
CA ILE A 222 -2.24 2.76 -10.62
C ILE A 222 -3.31 2.05 -9.75
N ALA A 223 -4.27 2.78 -9.20
CA ALA A 223 -5.31 2.24 -8.35
C ALA A 223 -6.18 1.19 -9.05
N ASP A 224 -6.43 1.35 -10.34
CA ASP A 224 -7.13 0.36 -11.17
C ASP A 224 -6.40 -0.99 -11.19
N GLN A 225 -5.06 -0.98 -11.22
CA GLN A 225 -4.26 -2.20 -11.18
C GLN A 225 -4.32 -2.89 -9.80
N TYR A 226 -4.39 -2.13 -8.71
CA TYR A 226 -4.59 -2.70 -7.37
C TYR A 226 -5.95 -3.39 -7.24
N TRP A 227 -6.99 -2.81 -7.82
CA TRP A 227 -8.30 -3.44 -7.90
C TRP A 227 -8.27 -4.70 -8.76
N MET A 228 -7.66 -4.65 -9.94
CA MET A 228 -7.48 -5.81 -10.82
C MET A 228 -6.79 -6.96 -10.10
N LEU A 229 -5.71 -6.71 -9.36
CA LEU A 229 -5.02 -7.74 -8.58
C LEU A 229 -5.95 -8.39 -7.54
N HIS A 230 -6.76 -7.59 -6.84
CA HIS A 230 -7.71 -8.11 -5.85
C HIS A 230 -8.79 -9.01 -6.46
N GLN A 231 -9.19 -8.74 -7.70
CA GLN A 231 -10.25 -9.49 -8.39
C GLN A 231 -9.77 -10.78 -9.07
N GLN A 232 -8.48 -11.07 -9.10
CA GLN A 232 -7.96 -12.24 -9.80
C GLN A 232 -8.45 -13.55 -9.19
N PRO A 233 -8.81 -14.52 -10.04
CA PRO A 233 -9.16 -15.87 -9.60
C PRO A 233 -7.92 -16.58 -9.02
N ARG A 234 -8.15 -17.54 -8.12
CA ARG A 234 -7.09 -18.23 -7.36
C ARG A 234 -6.10 -19.03 -8.21
N ASP A 235 -6.51 -19.45 -9.38
CA ASP A 235 -5.70 -20.23 -10.33
C ASP A 235 -4.79 -19.35 -11.21
N ALA A 236 -4.94 -18.01 -11.10
CA ALA A 236 -4.18 -17.02 -11.89
C ALA A 236 -3.77 -15.79 -11.10
N TRP A 237 -3.24 -15.98 -9.90
CA TRP A 237 -2.74 -14.87 -9.07
C TRP A 237 -1.41 -14.33 -9.56
N THR A 238 -1.35 -13.03 -9.80
CA THR A 238 -0.10 -12.30 -10.07
C THR A 238 0.65 -12.05 -8.76
N HIS A 239 1.89 -12.51 -8.67
CA HIS A 239 2.73 -12.20 -7.51
C HIS A 239 3.44 -10.86 -7.64
N GLU A 240 3.98 -10.51 -8.81
CA GLU A 240 4.65 -9.24 -9.04
C GLU A 240 4.11 -8.57 -10.30
N LEU A 241 3.75 -7.29 -10.19
CA LEU A 241 3.27 -6.45 -11.27
C LEU A 241 4.18 -5.23 -11.40
N ASP A 242 4.65 -4.95 -12.62
CA ASP A 242 5.49 -3.81 -12.95
C ASP A 242 4.67 -2.76 -13.72
N LEU A 243 4.57 -1.56 -13.16
CA LEU A 243 3.85 -0.42 -13.74
C LEU A 243 4.84 0.69 -14.06
N ARG A 244 4.88 1.11 -15.32
CA ARG A 244 5.74 2.20 -15.76
C ARG A 244 5.11 3.00 -16.91
N PRO A 245 5.46 4.26 -17.08
CA PRO A 245 5.13 4.99 -18.29
C PRO A 245 5.81 4.34 -19.50
N TRP A 246 5.19 4.42 -20.66
CA TRP A 246 5.70 3.81 -21.89
C TRP A 246 7.08 4.32 -22.33
N ILE A 247 7.48 5.51 -21.90
CA ILE A 247 8.78 6.14 -22.19
C ILE A 247 9.84 5.87 -21.11
N GLU A 248 9.50 5.22 -19.99
CA GLU A 248 10.48 4.94 -18.93
C GLU A 248 11.50 3.90 -19.42
N LYS A 249 12.77 4.19 -19.18
CA LYS A 249 13.87 3.30 -19.60
C LYS A 249 14.14 2.25 -18.54
N PHE A 250 14.40 1.03 -19.02
CA PHE A 250 14.81 -0.09 -18.17
C PHE A 250 16.25 0.05 -17.66
#